data_66f0a9476390b96a8800d45f5b90aa04
#
_entry.id   66f0a9476390b96a8800d45f5b90aa04
#
_cell.length_a   1.000
_cell.length_b   1.000
_cell.length_c   1.000
_cell.angle_alpha   90.00
_cell.angle_beta   90.00
_cell.angle_gamma   90.00
#
_symmetry.space_group_name_H-M   'P 1'
#
loop_
_entity.id
_entity.type
_entity.pdbx_description
1 polymer ?
#
loop_
_entity_poly.entity_id
_entity_poly.type
_entity_poly.pdbx_seq_one_letter_code
_entity_poly.pdbx_strand_id
1 'polypeptide(L)'
;MTAPFRVLVLCTGNSARSQIGEALLQTRGAARGAGRVTALSAGSRPAPRVNPYAVETLAAHGIQWDGRTPKSIDDVAGEAFDLVITVCDNAHEACPYFPGARAQVHWGLPDPAEETEPAAARHAFAATFDALSRRVDALLALPLESLDAAALRTAAQAVHI
;
A
#
# COMPACT_ATOMS: atom_id res chain seq x y z
N MET A 1 -7.24 6.85 -25.09
CA MET A 1 -6.39 6.74 -23.89
C MET A 1 -7.12 5.99 -22.79
N THR A 2 -6.47 4.99 -22.25
CA THR A 2 -7.03 4.21 -21.15
C THR A 2 -6.80 4.96 -19.84
N ALA A 3 -7.83 5.03 -18.99
CA ALA A 3 -7.67 5.61 -17.65
C ALA A 3 -6.65 4.80 -16.83
N PRO A 4 -5.87 5.43 -15.95
CA PRO A 4 -4.94 4.69 -15.11
C PRO A 4 -5.65 3.69 -14.22
N PHE A 5 -4.98 2.58 -13.94
CA PHE A 5 -5.44 1.63 -12.94
C PHE A 5 -5.16 2.23 -11.57
N ARG A 6 -6.21 2.41 -10.78
CA ARG A 6 -6.12 3.12 -9.50
C ARG A 6 -6.11 2.15 -8.32
N VAL A 7 -5.10 2.28 -7.46
CA VAL A 7 -4.94 1.42 -6.28
C VAL A 7 -4.97 2.27 -5.02
N LEU A 8 -5.69 1.80 -4.02
CA LEU A 8 -5.69 2.41 -2.68
C LEU A 8 -5.15 1.41 -1.69
N VAL A 9 -4.15 1.82 -0.90
CA VAL A 9 -3.58 0.98 0.16
C VAL A 9 -4.04 1.51 1.51
N LEU A 10 -4.68 0.66 2.30
CA LEU A 10 -5.25 1.02 3.58
C LEU A 10 -4.55 0.31 4.74
N CYS A 11 -4.27 1.07 5.78
CA CYS A 11 -3.88 0.51 7.08
C CYS A 11 -4.51 1.36 8.18
N THR A 12 -4.09 1.18 9.42
CA THR A 12 -4.67 1.94 10.53
C THR A 12 -4.15 3.37 10.57
N GLY A 13 -2.84 3.54 10.69
CA GLY A 13 -2.23 4.86 10.90
C GLY A 13 -1.83 5.61 9.65
N ASN A 14 -1.80 4.97 8.52
CA ASN A 14 -1.26 5.55 7.28
C ASN A 14 0.14 6.17 7.49
N SER A 15 0.95 5.52 8.30
CA SER A 15 2.23 6.04 8.74
C SER A 15 3.40 5.15 8.31
N ALA A 16 3.19 3.85 8.15
CA ALA A 16 4.25 2.90 7.83
C ALA A 16 3.88 2.02 6.63
N ARG A 17 3.14 0.93 6.86
CA ARG A 17 2.85 -0.08 5.83
C ARG A 17 2.21 0.47 4.57
N SER A 18 1.14 1.24 4.71
CA SER A 18 0.42 1.77 3.55
C SER A 18 1.20 2.87 2.82
N GLN A 19 2.02 3.63 3.54
CA GLN A 19 2.91 4.61 2.91
C GLN A 19 3.96 3.92 2.04
N ILE A 20 4.56 2.84 2.54
CA ILE A 20 5.54 2.05 1.79
C ILE A 20 4.85 1.43 0.56
N GLY A 21 3.65 0.89 0.73
CA GLY A 21 2.87 0.32 -0.37
C GLY A 21 2.57 1.34 -1.46
N GLU A 22 2.12 2.52 -1.07
CA GLU A 22 1.85 3.61 -2.01
C GLU A 22 3.12 3.99 -2.78
N ALA A 23 4.23 4.16 -2.06
CA ALA A 23 5.50 4.56 -2.67
C ALA A 23 5.98 3.54 -3.70
N LEU A 24 5.90 2.25 -3.36
CA LEU A 24 6.31 1.17 -4.26
C LEU A 24 5.41 1.10 -5.51
N LEU A 25 4.09 1.21 -5.31
CA LEU A 25 3.15 1.17 -6.43
C LEU A 25 3.35 2.35 -7.37
N GLN A 26 3.56 3.54 -6.84
CA GLN A 26 3.81 4.73 -7.67
C GLN A 26 5.13 4.59 -8.45
N THR A 27 6.19 4.24 -7.74
CA THR A 27 7.52 4.17 -8.34
C THR A 27 7.61 3.07 -9.38
N ARG A 28 7.16 1.87 -9.05
CA ARG A 28 7.26 0.71 -9.94
C ARG A 28 6.17 0.69 -10.99
N GLY A 29 5.00 1.24 -10.67
CA GLY A 29 3.94 1.43 -11.64
C GLY A 29 4.35 2.37 -12.76
N ALA A 30 5.04 3.46 -12.41
CA ALA A 30 5.56 4.40 -13.41
C ALA A 30 6.60 3.75 -14.33
N ALA A 31 7.42 2.85 -13.79
CA ALA A 31 8.44 2.15 -14.57
C ALA A 31 7.84 1.21 -15.62
N ARG A 32 6.57 0.80 -15.44
CA ARG A 32 5.87 -0.08 -16.38
C ARG A 32 5.04 0.66 -17.42
N GLY A 33 5.16 1.97 -17.46
CA GLY A 33 4.43 2.83 -18.38
C GLY A 33 3.85 4.01 -17.62
N ALA A 34 4.28 5.21 -17.99
CA ALA A 34 3.88 6.44 -17.29
C ALA A 34 2.35 6.55 -17.22
N GLY A 35 1.83 6.76 -16.01
CA GLY A 35 0.40 6.94 -15.79
C GLY A 35 -0.44 5.68 -15.85
N ARG A 36 0.17 4.52 -16.04
CA ARG A 36 -0.58 3.26 -16.12
C ARG A 36 -1.18 2.84 -14.79
N VAL A 37 -0.43 3.04 -13.70
CA VAL A 37 -0.89 2.72 -12.35
C VAL A 37 -0.71 3.94 -11.48
N THR A 38 -1.75 4.34 -10.78
CA THR A 38 -1.68 5.39 -9.78
C THR A 38 -2.08 4.82 -8.43
N ALA A 39 -1.48 5.33 -7.37
CA ALA A 39 -1.72 4.82 -6.03
C ALA A 39 -1.88 5.93 -5.02
N LEU A 40 -2.77 5.70 -4.07
CA LEU A 40 -2.94 6.52 -2.86
C LEU A 40 -2.93 5.58 -1.66
N SER A 41 -2.77 6.15 -0.48
CA SER A 41 -2.93 5.41 0.77
C SER A 41 -3.70 6.25 1.77
N ALA A 42 -4.32 5.58 2.74
CA ALA A 42 -5.08 6.25 3.79
C ALA A 42 -5.16 5.34 5.02
N GLY A 43 -5.62 5.89 6.13
CA GLY A 43 -5.79 5.16 7.37
C GLY A 43 -7.11 5.44 8.03
N SER A 44 -7.60 4.47 8.81
CA SER A 44 -8.82 4.62 9.60
C SER A 44 -8.59 5.55 10.80
N ARG A 45 -7.35 5.62 11.29
CA ARG A 45 -6.93 6.49 12.38
C ARG A 45 -5.56 7.09 12.03
N PRO A 46 -5.52 8.12 11.18
CA PRO A 46 -4.24 8.65 10.71
C PRO A 46 -3.35 9.12 11.86
N ALA A 47 -2.09 8.71 11.80
CA ALA A 47 -1.07 9.18 12.74
C ALA A 47 -0.72 10.63 12.44
N PRO A 48 -0.09 11.36 13.38
CA PRO A 48 0.30 12.76 13.15
C PRO A 48 1.32 12.94 12.03
N ARG A 49 2.13 11.92 11.75
CA ARG A 49 3.18 12.00 10.72
C ARG A 49 3.50 10.62 10.16
N VAL A 50 4.12 10.62 8.99
CA VAL A 50 4.69 9.40 8.42
C VAL A 50 5.86 8.97 9.30
N ASN A 51 5.97 7.68 9.57
CA ASN A 51 7.01 7.15 10.44
C ASN A 51 8.38 7.42 9.81
N PRO A 52 9.34 8.00 10.58
CA PRO A 52 10.66 8.29 10.06
C PRO A 52 11.41 7.09 9.51
N TYR A 53 11.20 5.90 10.08
CA TYR A 53 11.82 4.68 9.59
C TYR A 53 11.25 4.27 8.22
N ALA A 54 9.99 4.60 7.94
CA ALA A 54 9.43 4.36 6.61
C ALA A 54 10.16 5.23 5.57
N VAL A 55 10.32 6.51 5.88
CA VAL A 55 11.02 7.45 5.00
C VAL A 55 12.49 7.01 4.81
N GLU A 56 13.16 6.63 5.89
CA GLU A 56 14.55 6.16 5.85
C GLU A 56 14.70 4.90 4.99
N THR A 57 13.79 3.94 5.17
CA THR A 57 13.82 2.68 4.43
C THR A 57 13.61 2.92 2.93
N LEU A 58 12.65 3.77 2.59
CA LEU A 58 12.40 4.12 1.19
C LEU A 58 13.59 4.84 0.57
N ALA A 59 14.20 5.78 1.31
CA ALA A 59 15.38 6.50 0.84
C ALA A 59 16.56 5.56 0.58
N ALA A 60 16.73 4.54 1.41
CA ALA A 60 17.77 3.53 1.23
C ALA A 60 17.61 2.74 -0.08
N HIS A 61 16.40 2.73 -0.63
CA HIS A 61 16.10 2.09 -1.92
C HIS A 61 15.89 3.11 -3.05
N GLY A 62 16.35 4.34 -2.87
CA GLY A 62 16.29 5.36 -3.91
C GLY A 62 14.93 6.03 -4.08
N ILE A 63 14.02 5.87 -3.12
CA ILE A 63 12.69 6.47 -3.19
C ILE A 63 12.60 7.64 -2.23
N GLN A 64 12.44 8.85 -2.76
CA GLN A 64 12.26 10.06 -1.98
C GLN A 64 10.81 10.19 -1.55
N TRP A 65 10.56 10.19 -0.24
CA TRP A 65 9.21 10.19 0.29
C TRP A 65 9.00 11.28 1.36
N ASP A 66 9.83 12.31 1.35
CA ASP A 66 9.75 13.42 2.29
C ASP A 66 8.51 14.29 2.03
N GLY A 67 8.02 14.94 3.08
CA GLY A 67 6.94 15.90 2.95
C GLY A 67 5.55 15.30 2.82
N ARG A 68 5.43 13.99 2.98
CA ARG A 68 4.12 13.32 2.95
C ARG A 68 3.49 13.35 4.33
N THR A 69 2.17 13.38 4.34
CA THR A 69 1.39 13.36 5.58
C THR A 69 0.38 12.22 5.53
N PRO A 70 0.09 11.58 6.68
CA PRO A 70 -0.97 10.58 6.75
C PRO A 70 -2.32 11.18 6.38
N LYS A 71 -3.13 10.38 5.68
CA LYS A 71 -4.46 10.79 5.22
C LYS A 71 -5.52 9.92 5.89
N SER A 72 -6.67 10.50 6.13
CA SER A 72 -7.84 9.75 6.58
C SER A 72 -8.52 9.06 5.41
N ILE A 73 -9.10 7.90 5.67
CA ILE A 73 -9.96 7.21 4.71
C ILE A 73 -11.11 8.11 4.26
N ASP A 74 -11.55 9.03 5.14
CA ASP A 74 -12.61 10.00 4.82
C ASP A 74 -12.20 10.93 3.68
N ASP A 75 -10.91 11.21 3.54
CA ASP A 75 -10.40 12.09 2.49
C ASP A 75 -10.56 11.49 1.09
N VAL A 76 -10.69 10.17 0.99
CA VAL A 76 -10.81 9.46 -0.28
C VAL A 76 -12.13 8.70 -0.41
N ALA A 77 -13.04 8.87 0.56
CA ALA A 77 -14.27 8.08 0.64
C ALA A 77 -15.19 8.22 -0.57
N GLY A 78 -15.16 9.35 -1.24
CA GLY A 78 -16.00 9.59 -2.44
C GLY A 78 -15.35 9.13 -3.75
N GLU A 79 -14.14 8.58 -3.70
CA GLU A 79 -13.42 8.18 -4.89
C GLU A 79 -13.60 6.70 -5.20
N ALA A 80 -13.44 6.34 -6.46
CA ALA A 80 -13.50 4.96 -6.92
C ALA A 80 -12.09 4.45 -7.21
N PHE A 81 -11.83 3.21 -6.85
CA PHE A 81 -10.55 2.55 -7.10
C PHE A 81 -10.78 1.20 -7.78
N ASP A 82 -9.84 0.82 -8.63
CA ASP A 82 -9.87 -0.51 -9.25
C ASP A 82 -9.53 -1.59 -8.23
N LEU A 83 -8.57 -1.33 -7.36
CA LEU A 83 -8.15 -2.27 -6.34
C LEU A 83 -7.89 -1.55 -5.03
N VAL A 84 -8.42 -2.09 -3.95
CA VAL A 84 -8.11 -1.65 -2.59
C VAL A 84 -7.37 -2.78 -1.89
N ILE A 85 -6.21 -2.46 -1.31
CA ILE A 85 -5.36 -3.41 -0.60
C ILE A 85 -5.30 -3.00 0.86
N THR A 86 -5.79 -3.86 1.76
CA THR A 86 -5.63 -3.62 3.19
C THR A 86 -4.39 -4.37 3.69
N VAL A 87 -3.59 -3.70 4.50
CA VAL A 87 -2.35 -4.27 5.04
C VAL A 87 -2.37 -4.37 6.56
N CYS A 88 -3.53 -4.20 7.17
CA CYS A 88 -3.71 -4.39 8.61
C CYS A 88 -3.32 -5.82 8.99
N ASP A 89 -2.79 -6.00 10.19
CA ASP A 89 -2.20 -7.26 10.58
C ASP A 89 -3.22 -8.30 11.04
N ASN A 90 -4.07 -7.93 12.00
CA ASN A 90 -4.78 -8.96 12.76
C ASN A 90 -6.08 -8.41 13.37
N ALA A 91 -6.65 -9.22 14.30
CA ALA A 91 -7.90 -8.90 14.96
C ALA A 91 -7.86 -7.64 15.84
N HIS A 92 -6.69 -7.14 16.20
CA HIS A 92 -6.57 -5.90 17.00
C HIS A 92 -6.69 -4.66 16.15
N GLU A 93 -6.58 -4.79 14.84
CA GLU A 93 -6.70 -3.68 13.90
C GLU A 93 -7.99 -3.79 13.12
N ALA A 94 -8.72 -2.69 13.03
CA ALA A 94 -9.91 -2.63 12.19
C ALA A 94 -9.48 -2.48 10.74
N CYS A 95 -9.66 -3.54 9.94
CA CYS A 95 -9.43 -3.47 8.50
C CYS A 95 -10.68 -2.93 7.83
N PRO A 96 -10.64 -1.70 7.31
CA PRO A 96 -11.84 -1.10 6.74
C PRO A 96 -12.27 -1.75 5.44
N TYR A 97 -13.57 -1.81 5.23
CA TYR A 97 -14.14 -2.13 3.93
C TYR A 97 -14.34 -0.82 3.18
N PHE A 98 -13.88 -0.77 1.93
CA PHE A 98 -13.98 0.44 1.11
C PHE A 98 -15.02 0.23 0.00
N PRO A 99 -16.20 0.88 0.10
CA PRO A 99 -17.30 0.66 -0.86
C PRO A 99 -16.98 1.03 -2.31
N GLY A 100 -16.05 1.97 -2.52
CA GLY A 100 -15.66 2.41 -3.86
C GLY A 100 -14.70 1.48 -4.59
N ALA A 101 -14.36 0.33 -4.00
CA ALA A 101 -13.43 -0.61 -4.61
C ALA A 101 -14.14 -1.52 -5.60
N ARG A 102 -13.55 -1.68 -6.79
CA ARG A 102 -13.98 -2.69 -7.74
C ARG A 102 -13.61 -4.09 -7.24
N ALA A 103 -12.42 -4.19 -6.62
CA ALA A 103 -11.98 -5.39 -5.90
C ALA A 103 -11.22 -4.97 -4.66
N GLN A 104 -11.35 -5.73 -3.58
CA GLN A 104 -10.61 -5.48 -2.35
C GLN A 104 -9.94 -6.76 -1.89
N VAL A 105 -8.64 -6.67 -1.57
CA VAL A 105 -7.85 -7.81 -1.09
C VAL A 105 -7.14 -7.44 0.20
N HIS A 106 -6.68 -8.44 0.93
CA HIS A 106 -6.00 -8.26 2.20
C HIS A 106 -4.59 -8.84 2.13
N TRP A 107 -3.59 -7.97 2.30
CA TRP A 107 -2.18 -8.35 2.34
C TRP A 107 -1.65 -8.11 3.77
N GLY A 108 -2.13 -8.86 4.73
CA GLY A 108 -1.75 -8.65 6.13
C GLY A 108 -0.25 -8.68 6.37
N LEU A 109 0.22 -7.70 7.14
CA LEU A 109 1.63 -7.59 7.54
C LEU A 109 1.70 -7.14 8.99
N PRO A 110 2.68 -7.64 9.76
CA PRO A 110 2.93 -7.12 11.11
C PRO A 110 3.23 -5.63 11.05
N ASP A 111 2.82 -4.89 12.08
CA ASP A 111 3.09 -3.47 12.15
C ASP A 111 4.54 -3.23 12.58
N PRO A 112 5.41 -2.74 11.69
CA PRO A 112 6.81 -2.52 12.04
C PRO A 112 6.99 -1.39 13.06
N ALA A 113 6.00 -0.53 13.21
CA ALA A 113 6.06 0.57 14.17
C ALA A 113 5.90 0.11 15.63
N GLU A 114 5.53 -1.15 15.86
CA GLU A 114 5.52 -1.72 17.20
C GLU A 114 6.93 -1.92 17.77
N GLU A 115 7.92 -2.02 16.90
CA GLU A 115 9.31 -2.09 17.34
C GLU A 115 9.83 -0.70 17.69
N THR A 116 10.29 -0.52 18.91
CA THR A 116 10.74 0.79 19.41
C THR A 116 12.25 0.90 19.54
N GLU A 117 12.96 -0.22 19.65
CA GLU A 117 14.42 -0.22 19.69
C GLU A 117 14.95 0.04 18.27
N PRO A 118 15.87 1.00 18.05
CA PRO A 118 16.25 1.44 16.70
C PRO A 118 16.70 0.33 15.75
N ALA A 119 17.56 -0.58 16.19
CA ALA A 119 18.04 -1.67 15.33
C ALA A 119 16.90 -2.62 14.96
N ALA A 120 16.04 -2.96 15.93
CA ALA A 120 14.88 -3.82 15.70
C ALA A 120 13.87 -3.14 14.79
N ALA A 121 13.66 -1.83 14.97
CA ALA A 121 12.76 -1.05 14.13
C ALA A 121 13.25 -1.05 12.68
N ARG A 122 14.52 -0.78 12.44
CA ARG A 122 15.08 -0.78 11.09
C ARG A 122 14.97 -2.14 10.42
N HIS A 123 15.20 -3.20 11.18
CA HIS A 123 15.04 -4.57 10.68
C HIS A 123 13.58 -4.85 10.30
N ALA A 124 12.64 -4.45 11.16
CA ALA A 124 11.21 -4.66 10.90
C ALA A 124 10.74 -3.88 9.67
N PHE A 125 11.19 -2.64 9.52
CA PHE A 125 10.83 -1.82 8.34
C PHE A 125 11.46 -2.39 7.06
N ALA A 126 12.69 -2.88 7.13
CA ALA A 126 13.32 -3.54 5.98
C ALA A 126 12.54 -4.79 5.56
N ALA A 127 12.10 -5.60 6.51
CA ALA A 127 11.30 -6.79 6.24
C ALA A 127 9.95 -6.43 5.61
N THR A 128 9.31 -5.37 6.11
CA THR A 128 8.05 -4.85 5.55
C THR A 128 8.24 -4.39 4.11
N PHE A 129 9.31 -3.64 3.85
CA PHE A 129 9.64 -3.20 2.51
C PHE A 129 9.84 -4.38 1.57
N ASP A 130 10.61 -5.38 1.99
CA ASP A 130 10.88 -6.56 1.16
C ASP A 130 9.60 -7.33 0.83
N ALA A 131 8.74 -7.53 1.82
CA ALA A 131 7.47 -8.24 1.63
C ALA A 131 6.56 -7.50 0.65
N LEU A 132 6.38 -6.20 0.86
CA LEU A 132 5.56 -5.37 -0.03
C LEU A 132 6.17 -5.28 -1.43
N SER A 133 7.49 -5.18 -1.51
CA SER A 133 8.22 -5.14 -2.77
C SER A 133 7.90 -6.36 -3.65
N ARG A 134 7.98 -7.55 -3.06
CA ARG A 134 7.67 -8.79 -3.79
C ARG A 134 6.21 -8.83 -4.24
N ARG A 135 5.29 -8.43 -3.38
CA ARG A 135 3.86 -8.43 -3.69
C ARG A 135 3.50 -7.41 -4.76
N VAL A 136 4.08 -6.23 -4.68
CA VAL A 136 3.86 -5.18 -5.68
C VAL A 136 4.39 -5.61 -7.04
N ASP A 137 5.59 -6.19 -7.10
CA ASP A 137 6.16 -6.68 -8.36
C ASP A 137 5.28 -7.77 -8.98
N ALA A 138 4.79 -8.71 -8.17
CA ALA A 138 3.91 -9.76 -8.64
C ALA A 138 2.57 -9.19 -9.13
N LEU A 139 2.02 -8.21 -8.41
CA LEU A 139 0.79 -7.55 -8.83
C LEU A 139 0.96 -6.85 -10.17
N LEU A 140 2.04 -6.09 -10.33
CA LEU A 140 2.29 -5.33 -11.56
C LEU A 140 2.62 -6.22 -12.75
N ALA A 141 2.96 -7.49 -12.52
CA ALA A 141 3.15 -8.47 -13.59
C ALA A 141 1.83 -9.02 -14.13
N LEU A 142 0.72 -8.78 -13.43
CA LEU A 142 -0.60 -9.24 -13.88
C LEU A 142 -1.15 -8.36 -15.01
N PRO A 143 -2.02 -8.92 -15.87
CA PRO A 143 -2.68 -8.13 -16.92
C PRO A 143 -3.85 -7.34 -16.33
N LEU A 144 -3.56 -6.35 -15.49
CA LEU A 144 -4.52 -5.64 -14.64
C LEU A 144 -5.72 -5.08 -15.42
N GLU A 145 -5.49 -4.53 -16.61
CA GLU A 145 -6.52 -3.89 -17.41
C GLU A 145 -7.50 -4.88 -18.03
N SER A 146 -7.12 -6.16 -18.14
CA SER A 146 -7.95 -7.16 -18.79
C SER A 146 -8.68 -8.07 -17.80
N LEU A 147 -8.45 -7.92 -16.51
CA LEU A 147 -9.10 -8.74 -15.49
C LEU A 147 -10.45 -8.12 -15.07
N ASP A 148 -11.49 -8.93 -14.98
CA ASP A 148 -12.73 -8.48 -14.36
C ASP A 148 -12.56 -8.43 -12.83
N ALA A 149 -13.58 -7.93 -12.12
CA ALA A 149 -13.47 -7.71 -10.67
C ALA A 149 -13.18 -9.02 -9.92
N ALA A 150 -13.83 -10.12 -10.27
CA ALA A 150 -13.63 -11.40 -9.59
C ALA A 150 -12.22 -11.97 -9.87
N ALA A 151 -11.79 -11.92 -11.12
CA ALA A 151 -10.47 -12.39 -11.51
C ALA A 151 -9.37 -11.52 -10.89
N LEU A 152 -9.58 -10.22 -10.86
CA LEU A 152 -8.65 -9.28 -10.22
C LEU A 152 -8.50 -9.59 -8.74
N ARG A 153 -9.61 -9.78 -8.03
CA ARG A 153 -9.57 -10.11 -6.61
C ARG A 153 -8.82 -11.41 -6.35
N THR A 154 -9.11 -12.45 -7.12
CA THR A 154 -8.45 -13.74 -6.96
C THR A 154 -6.94 -13.63 -7.22
N ALA A 155 -6.56 -13.02 -8.33
CA ALA A 155 -5.15 -12.89 -8.71
C ALA A 155 -4.36 -12.00 -7.75
N ALA A 156 -4.94 -10.86 -7.37
CA ALA A 156 -4.28 -9.93 -6.45
C ALA A 156 -4.15 -10.51 -5.03
N GLN A 157 -5.12 -11.29 -4.58
CA GLN A 157 -5.01 -11.95 -3.28
C GLN A 157 -3.94 -13.04 -3.29
N ALA A 158 -3.77 -13.74 -4.40
CA ALA A 158 -2.81 -14.83 -4.52
C ALA A 158 -1.35 -14.37 -4.41
N VAL A 159 -1.06 -13.12 -4.76
CA VAL A 159 0.33 -12.61 -4.71
C VAL A 159 0.82 -12.28 -3.30
N HIS A 160 -0.03 -12.41 -2.29
CA HIS A 160 0.33 -12.05 -0.91
C HIS A 160 1.22 -13.07 -0.22
N ILE A 161 1.45 -14.22 -0.79
CA ILE A 161 2.31 -15.28 -0.23
C ILE A 161 3.79 -15.00 -0.42
#